data_fa751849322f26b59516a9d08052e23f
#
_entry.id   fa751849322f26b59516a9d08052e23f
#
_cell.length_a   1.000
_cell.length_b   1.000
_cell.length_c   1.000
_cell.angle_alpha   90.00
_cell.angle_beta   90.00
_cell.angle_gamma   90.00
#
_symmetry.space_group_name_H-M   'P 1'
#
loop_
_entity.id
_entity.type
_entity.pdbx_description
1 polymer ?
#
loop_
_entity_poly.entity_id
_entity_poly.type
_entity_poly.pdbx_seq_one_letter_code
_entity_poly.pdbx_strand_id
1 'polypeptide(L)'
;ASSAVCYRLNITAVDAIFYNRPFERFLSSMRDEEPDIDVDFDSDRREEIIQWVYGEYGRDRAAQVANVIQYRPKNAVRDMARALGYSTGQQDAWSKQVDRWGGALPSDGHDIPEQVVEFATELLKAPRHLGIHSGGMVLTDRPVGEVVPIEHARMANRTVIQWDKDDAAWMGLVKFDLLGLGMLAALQYCFDHIRV
;
A
#
# COMPACT_ATOMS: atom_id res chain seq x y z
N ALA A 1 -12.21 10.95 11.04
CA ALA A 1 -13.63 10.67 11.33
C ALA A 1 -14.12 11.35 12.60
N SER A 2 -13.25 11.66 13.59
CA SER A 2 -13.68 12.25 14.87
C SER A 2 -13.53 13.77 14.93
N SER A 3 -13.50 14.46 13.81
CA SER A 3 -13.32 15.92 13.74
C SER A 3 -14.66 16.64 13.65
N ALA A 4 -14.94 17.53 14.62
CA ALA A 4 -16.10 18.41 14.57
C ALA A 4 -16.04 19.40 13.38
N VAL A 5 -14.84 19.80 12.96
CA VAL A 5 -14.62 20.66 11.79
C VAL A 5 -15.01 19.92 10.51
N CYS A 6 -14.56 18.68 10.34
CA CYS A 6 -14.95 17.84 9.18
C CYS A 6 -16.47 17.62 9.12
N TYR A 7 -17.13 17.45 10.27
CA TYR A 7 -18.58 17.35 10.31
C TYR A 7 -19.25 18.67 9.88
N ARG A 8 -18.79 19.81 10.38
CA ARG A 8 -19.33 21.12 10.01
C ARG A 8 -19.11 21.48 8.54
N LEU A 9 -18.04 20.96 7.94
CA LEU A 9 -17.74 21.13 6.52
C LEU A 9 -18.40 20.04 5.63
N ASN A 10 -19.26 19.18 6.19
CA ASN A 10 -19.89 18.05 5.49
C ASN A 10 -18.91 17.06 4.85
N ILE A 11 -17.71 16.96 5.38
CA ILE A 11 -16.71 15.96 4.95
C ILE A 11 -17.02 14.59 5.57
N THR A 12 -17.56 14.57 6.79
CA THR A 12 -18.03 13.37 7.47
C THR A 12 -19.47 13.54 7.93
N ALA A 13 -20.25 12.46 7.93
CA ALA A 13 -21.62 12.43 8.43
C ALA A 13 -21.72 12.24 9.95
N VAL A 14 -20.61 11.99 10.63
CA VAL A 14 -20.58 11.68 12.08
C VAL A 14 -20.32 12.96 12.88
N ASP A 15 -21.33 13.36 13.67
CA ASP A 15 -21.17 14.46 14.64
C ASP A 15 -20.37 13.97 15.86
N ALA A 16 -19.09 14.33 15.88
CA ALA A 16 -18.17 13.89 16.92
C ALA A 16 -18.55 14.45 18.32
N ILE A 17 -19.19 15.63 18.36
CA ILE A 17 -19.64 16.26 19.63
C ILE A 17 -20.88 15.53 20.15
N PHE A 18 -21.88 15.33 19.28
CA PHE A 18 -23.11 14.63 19.65
C PHE A 18 -22.85 13.22 20.18
N TYR A 19 -21.94 12.48 19.52
CA TYR A 19 -21.60 11.11 19.92
C TYR A 19 -20.49 11.04 20.98
N ASN A 20 -20.07 12.18 21.55
CA ASN A 20 -19.02 12.27 22.57
C ASN A 20 -17.77 11.44 22.24
N ARG A 21 -17.21 11.65 21.04
CA ARG A 21 -16.03 10.93 20.59
C ARG A 21 -14.76 11.49 21.25
N PRO A 22 -13.82 10.63 21.67
CA PRO A 22 -12.58 11.09 22.28
C PRO A 22 -11.69 11.80 21.27
N PHE A 23 -11.23 13.00 21.61
CA PHE A 23 -10.35 13.83 20.79
C PHE A 23 -8.88 13.69 21.14
N GLU A 24 -8.57 13.36 22.40
CA GLU A 24 -7.20 13.40 22.93
C GLU A 24 -6.22 12.45 22.20
N ARG A 25 -6.71 11.39 21.59
CA ARG A 25 -5.89 10.44 20.82
C ARG A 25 -5.32 11.05 19.51
N PHE A 26 -5.89 12.14 19.06
CA PHE A 26 -5.58 12.75 17.76
C PHE A 26 -4.92 14.12 17.86
N LEU A 27 -4.83 14.68 19.09
CA LEU A 27 -4.22 15.95 19.36
C LEU A 27 -2.86 15.72 20.04
N SER A 28 -1.78 15.95 19.33
CA SER A 28 -0.43 16.02 19.88
C SER A 28 0.19 17.34 19.45
N SER A 29 0.55 18.18 20.42
CA SER A 29 1.30 19.43 20.19
C SER A 29 2.74 19.19 19.71
N MET A 30 3.17 17.93 19.66
CA MET A 30 4.52 17.51 19.24
C MET A 30 4.56 16.89 17.84
N ARG A 31 3.46 16.92 17.07
CA ARG A 31 3.45 16.45 15.68
C ARG A 31 3.83 17.61 14.76
N ASP A 32 5.07 17.61 14.32
CA ASP A 32 5.57 18.41 13.18
C ASP A 32 5.38 17.70 11.83
N GLU A 33 4.71 16.54 11.82
CA GLU A 33 4.48 15.76 10.60
C GLU A 33 3.25 16.25 9.85
N GLU A 34 3.33 16.30 8.53
CA GLU A 34 2.19 16.54 7.66
C GLU A 34 1.04 15.57 7.93
N PRO A 35 -0.23 16.00 7.83
CA PRO A 35 -1.36 15.16 8.15
C PRO A 35 -1.47 13.98 7.18
N ASP A 36 -1.66 12.78 7.72
CA ASP A 36 -2.09 11.60 6.98
C ASP A 36 -3.62 11.60 6.93
N ILE A 37 -4.19 11.75 5.74
CA ILE A 37 -5.63 11.91 5.54
C ILE A 37 -6.21 10.59 5.01
N ASP A 38 -6.86 9.84 5.91
CA ASP A 38 -7.54 8.61 5.54
C ASP A 38 -8.99 8.88 5.13
N VAL A 39 -9.38 8.41 3.95
CA VAL A 39 -10.76 8.48 3.45
C VAL A 39 -11.21 7.09 3.04
N ASP A 40 -12.30 6.64 3.67
CA ASP A 40 -12.87 5.32 3.46
C ASP A 40 -13.94 5.34 2.36
N PHE A 41 -13.82 4.44 1.41
CA PHE A 41 -14.75 4.27 0.30
C PHE A 41 -15.30 2.83 0.25
N ASP A 42 -16.41 2.66 -0.41
CA ASP A 42 -16.87 1.35 -0.87
C ASP A 42 -15.78 0.69 -1.72
N SER A 43 -15.39 -0.54 -1.37
CA SER A 43 -14.31 -1.27 -2.04
C SER A 43 -14.58 -1.47 -3.54
N ASP A 44 -15.82 -1.65 -3.94
CA ASP A 44 -16.19 -1.93 -5.33
C ASP A 44 -16.14 -0.66 -6.20
N ARG A 45 -16.31 0.51 -5.58
CA ARG A 45 -16.34 1.81 -6.26
C ARG A 45 -15.06 2.63 -6.06
N ARG A 46 -14.09 2.14 -5.31
CA ARG A 46 -12.85 2.86 -5.03
C ARG A 46 -12.09 3.26 -6.30
N GLU A 47 -12.10 2.42 -7.34
CA GLU A 47 -11.44 2.74 -8.61
C GLU A 47 -12.02 3.99 -9.28
N GLU A 48 -13.32 4.20 -9.17
CA GLU A 48 -13.99 5.40 -9.70
C GLU A 48 -13.38 6.67 -9.07
N ILE A 49 -13.13 6.65 -7.77
CA ILE A 49 -12.54 7.77 -7.04
C ILE A 49 -11.09 8.02 -7.46
N ILE A 50 -10.29 6.95 -7.59
CA ILE A 50 -8.91 7.07 -8.06
C ILE A 50 -8.86 7.71 -9.45
N GLN A 51 -9.71 7.27 -10.37
CA GLN A 51 -9.76 7.83 -11.72
C GLN A 51 -10.34 9.25 -11.74
N TRP A 52 -11.27 9.58 -10.84
CA TRP A 52 -11.74 10.94 -10.66
C TRP A 52 -10.62 11.88 -10.20
N VAL A 53 -9.81 11.47 -9.22
CA VAL A 53 -8.65 12.27 -8.77
C VAL A 53 -7.69 12.54 -9.93
N TYR A 54 -7.39 11.55 -10.76
CA TYR A 54 -6.56 11.76 -11.94
C TYR A 54 -7.21 12.66 -13.00
N GLY A 55 -8.54 12.61 -13.11
CA GLY A 55 -9.29 13.47 -14.02
C GLY A 55 -9.29 14.93 -13.59
N GLU A 56 -9.43 15.17 -12.27
CA GLU A 56 -9.53 16.52 -11.69
C GLU A 56 -8.17 17.20 -11.59
N TYR A 57 -7.14 16.50 -11.13
CA TYR A 57 -5.82 17.07 -10.83
C TYR A 57 -4.77 16.83 -11.93
N GLY A 58 -5.03 15.90 -12.82
CA GLY A 58 -4.05 15.45 -13.83
C GLY A 58 -3.05 14.43 -13.29
N ARG A 59 -2.46 13.65 -14.20
CA ARG A 59 -1.44 12.64 -13.87
C ARG A 59 -0.04 13.23 -13.64
N ASP A 60 0.11 14.48 -13.92
CA ASP A 60 1.31 15.26 -13.61
C ASP A 60 1.33 15.77 -12.17
N ARG A 61 0.15 15.90 -11.52
CA ARG A 61 0.00 16.41 -10.15
C ARG A 61 -0.54 15.40 -9.16
N ALA A 62 -0.99 14.26 -9.63
CA ALA A 62 -1.50 13.16 -8.81
C ALA A 62 -0.76 11.87 -9.15
N ALA A 63 -0.33 11.14 -8.12
CA ALA A 63 0.29 9.83 -8.30
C ALA A 63 0.06 8.96 -7.07
N GLN A 64 0.07 7.63 -7.26
CA GLN A 64 0.03 6.70 -6.14
C GLN A 64 1.39 6.60 -5.46
N VAL A 65 1.37 6.31 -4.17
CA VAL A 65 2.58 6.06 -3.38
C VAL A 65 3.06 4.63 -3.59
N ALA A 66 4.37 4.42 -3.64
CA ALA A 66 4.96 3.09 -3.72
C ALA A 66 4.99 2.37 -2.38
N ASN A 67 5.17 1.06 -2.46
CA ASN A 67 5.58 0.20 -1.36
C ASN A 67 6.87 -0.51 -1.74
N VAL A 68 7.86 -0.54 -0.86
CA VAL A 68 9.06 -1.35 -1.04
C VAL A 68 8.74 -2.79 -0.66
N ILE A 69 8.60 -3.65 -1.65
CA ILE A 69 8.39 -5.08 -1.44
C ILE A 69 9.73 -5.74 -1.17
N GLN A 70 9.87 -6.32 0.01
CA GLN A 70 11.09 -7.01 0.44
C GLN A 70 11.04 -8.50 0.10
N TYR A 71 12.23 -9.09 -0.03
CA TYR A 71 12.36 -10.53 -0.19
C TYR A 71 11.85 -11.28 1.04
N ARG A 72 10.95 -12.21 0.78
CA ARG A 72 10.49 -13.22 1.73
C ARG A 72 11.07 -14.58 1.36
N PRO A 73 11.16 -15.54 2.29
CA PRO A 73 11.86 -16.82 2.08
C PRO A 73 11.52 -17.52 0.77
N LYS A 74 10.26 -17.64 0.44
CA LYS A 74 9.81 -18.30 -0.80
C LYS A 74 10.36 -17.65 -2.07
N ASN A 75 10.36 -16.32 -2.14
CA ASN A 75 10.86 -15.59 -3.30
C ASN A 75 12.40 -15.55 -3.30
N ALA A 76 13.03 -15.48 -2.13
CA ALA A 76 14.48 -15.55 -2.01
C ALA A 76 15.03 -16.89 -2.55
N VAL A 77 14.47 -18.03 -2.12
CA VAL A 77 14.86 -19.35 -2.62
C VAL A 77 14.64 -19.46 -4.13
N ARG A 78 13.48 -19.03 -4.63
CA ARG A 78 13.18 -19.11 -6.07
C ARG A 78 14.13 -18.27 -6.92
N ASP A 79 14.37 -17.03 -6.52
CA ASP A 79 15.18 -16.10 -7.31
C ASP A 79 16.67 -16.47 -7.22
N MET A 80 17.16 -16.97 -6.06
CA MET A 80 18.54 -17.48 -5.93
C MET A 80 18.73 -18.78 -6.71
N ALA A 81 17.79 -19.71 -6.65
CA ALA A 81 17.85 -20.94 -7.47
C ALA A 81 17.89 -20.60 -8.98
N ARG A 82 17.14 -19.59 -9.41
CA ARG A 82 17.20 -19.10 -10.79
C ARG A 82 18.55 -18.48 -11.13
N ALA A 83 19.10 -17.64 -10.27
CA ALA A 83 20.39 -17.01 -10.47
C ALA A 83 21.53 -18.00 -10.56
N LEU A 84 21.46 -19.10 -9.80
CA LEU A 84 22.40 -20.22 -9.83
C LEU A 84 22.17 -21.21 -10.97
N GLY A 85 21.19 -20.97 -11.89
CA GLY A 85 20.98 -21.73 -13.10
C GLY A 85 20.13 -23.00 -12.94
N TYR A 86 19.45 -23.18 -11.81
CA TYR A 86 18.54 -24.32 -11.62
C TYR A 86 17.27 -24.21 -12.47
N SER A 87 16.70 -25.33 -12.88
CA SER A 87 15.51 -25.40 -13.71
C SER A 87 14.27 -24.83 -13.01
N THR A 88 13.29 -24.37 -13.80
CA THR A 88 12.00 -23.85 -13.27
C THR A 88 11.27 -24.85 -12.38
N GLY A 89 11.37 -26.16 -12.70
CA GLY A 89 10.80 -27.22 -11.88
C GLY A 89 11.43 -27.30 -10.48
N GLN A 90 12.75 -27.20 -10.40
CA GLN A 90 13.48 -27.16 -9.12
C GLN A 90 13.18 -25.89 -8.34
N GLN A 91 13.18 -24.72 -8.99
CA GLN A 91 12.82 -23.43 -8.37
C GLN A 91 11.43 -23.50 -7.73
N ASP A 92 10.45 -24.08 -8.44
CA ASP A 92 9.09 -24.23 -7.94
C ASP A 92 8.98 -25.27 -6.81
N ALA A 93 9.63 -26.41 -6.95
CA ALA A 93 9.62 -27.46 -5.94
C ALA A 93 10.22 -26.95 -4.62
N TRP A 94 11.40 -26.34 -4.66
CA TRP A 94 12.08 -25.82 -3.48
C TRP A 94 11.34 -24.64 -2.85
N SER A 95 10.84 -23.71 -3.66
CA SER A 95 10.07 -22.57 -3.13
C SER A 95 8.76 -22.98 -2.44
N LYS A 96 8.19 -24.16 -2.75
CA LYS A 96 7.00 -24.69 -2.08
C LYS A 96 7.31 -25.35 -0.74
N GLN A 97 8.55 -25.81 -0.53
CA GLN A 97 9.00 -26.39 0.75
C GLN A 97 9.21 -25.33 1.83
N VAL A 98 9.43 -24.09 1.42
CA VAL A 98 9.60 -22.98 2.35
C VAL A 98 8.29 -22.69 3.06
N ASP A 99 8.30 -22.72 4.38
CA ASP A 99 7.13 -22.45 5.21
C ASP A 99 6.57 -21.04 4.95
N ARG A 100 5.27 -20.97 4.71
CA ARG A 100 4.56 -19.71 4.45
C ARG A 100 4.42 -18.81 5.66
N TRP A 101 4.45 -19.38 6.86
CA TRP A 101 4.06 -18.68 8.09
C TRP A 101 5.21 -18.38 9.01
N GLY A 102 6.30 -19.15 8.96
CA GLY A 102 7.38 -19.03 9.91
C GLY A 102 8.42 -17.97 9.58
N GLY A 103 8.53 -17.52 8.35
CA GLY A 103 9.53 -16.53 7.95
C GLY A 103 10.99 -17.03 8.05
N ALA A 104 11.19 -18.31 8.36
CA ALA A 104 12.49 -18.95 8.42
C ALA A 104 12.73 -19.82 7.18
N LEU A 105 13.96 -19.82 6.71
CA LEU A 105 14.42 -20.81 5.74
C LEU A 105 14.61 -22.16 6.45
N PRO A 106 14.40 -23.29 5.77
CA PRO A 106 14.58 -24.59 6.39
C PRO A 106 16.04 -24.79 6.82
N SER A 107 16.26 -25.22 8.05
CA SER A 107 17.59 -25.47 8.61
C SER A 107 18.09 -26.90 8.33
N ASP A 108 17.16 -27.86 8.27
CA ASP A 108 17.50 -29.30 8.13
C ASP A 108 16.40 -30.05 7.37
N GLY A 109 16.77 -31.22 6.80
CA GLY A 109 15.81 -32.18 6.21
C GLY A 109 15.19 -31.77 4.87
N HIS A 110 15.83 -30.87 4.13
CA HIS A 110 15.40 -30.42 2.80
C HIS A 110 16.40 -30.87 1.70
N ASP A 111 15.93 -30.90 0.47
CA ASP A 111 16.71 -31.20 -0.75
C ASP A 111 17.20 -29.93 -1.47
N ILE A 112 17.07 -28.76 -0.85
CA ILE A 112 17.54 -27.49 -1.40
C ILE A 112 19.05 -27.40 -1.25
N PRO A 113 19.81 -27.12 -2.33
CA PRO A 113 21.26 -26.96 -2.23
C PRO A 113 21.67 -25.89 -1.20
N GLU A 114 22.73 -26.19 -0.43
CA GLU A 114 23.20 -25.32 0.65
C GLU A 114 23.50 -23.89 0.17
N GLN A 115 24.13 -23.73 -1.00
CA GLN A 115 24.39 -22.43 -1.60
C GLN A 115 23.10 -21.62 -1.88
N VAL A 116 22.01 -22.29 -2.28
CA VAL A 116 20.73 -21.63 -2.50
C VAL A 116 20.17 -21.10 -1.17
N VAL A 117 20.28 -21.89 -0.10
CA VAL A 117 19.82 -21.51 1.25
C VAL A 117 20.67 -20.37 1.80
N GLU A 118 21.99 -20.44 1.68
CA GLU A 118 22.95 -19.42 2.11
C GLU A 118 22.62 -18.06 1.47
N PHE A 119 22.63 -17.98 0.14
CA PHE A 119 22.35 -16.73 -0.57
C PHE A 119 20.91 -16.26 -0.40
N ALA A 120 19.94 -17.17 -0.29
CA ALA A 120 18.57 -16.79 0.02
C ALA A 120 18.46 -16.17 1.42
N THR A 121 19.28 -16.62 2.38
CA THR A 121 19.33 -16.05 3.73
C THR A 121 19.88 -14.63 3.72
N GLU A 122 20.99 -14.39 3.00
CA GLU A 122 21.55 -13.05 2.83
C GLU A 122 20.58 -12.09 2.14
N LEU A 123 19.76 -12.62 1.21
CA LEU A 123 18.79 -11.83 0.44
C LEU A 123 17.54 -11.45 1.24
N LEU A 124 17.27 -12.11 2.38
CA LEU A 124 16.10 -11.81 3.20
C LEU A 124 16.03 -10.34 3.62
N LYS A 125 14.84 -9.77 3.50
CA LYS A 125 14.55 -8.35 3.80
C LYS A 125 15.20 -7.33 2.86
N ALA A 126 16.07 -7.73 1.93
CA ALA A 126 16.52 -6.82 0.89
C ALA A 126 15.35 -6.37 0.01
N PRO A 127 15.39 -5.15 -0.57
CA PRO A 127 14.38 -4.69 -1.52
C PRO A 127 14.31 -5.61 -2.74
N ARG A 128 13.10 -5.96 -3.17
CA ARG A 128 12.88 -6.80 -4.36
C ARG A 128 12.34 -6.00 -5.53
N HIS A 129 11.31 -5.22 -5.30
CA HIS A 129 10.72 -4.31 -6.29
C HIS A 129 9.80 -3.32 -5.60
N LEU A 130 9.44 -2.24 -6.31
CA LEU A 130 8.37 -1.36 -5.88
C LEU A 130 7.01 -1.99 -6.22
N GLY A 131 6.09 -1.90 -5.30
CA GLY A 131 4.66 -2.17 -5.49
C GLY A 131 3.87 -0.88 -5.34
N ILE A 132 2.56 -0.93 -5.53
CA ILE A 132 1.67 0.20 -5.27
C ILE A 132 1.15 0.07 -3.83
N HIS A 133 1.20 1.16 -3.07
CA HIS A 133 0.50 1.23 -1.79
C HIS A 133 -1.02 1.11 -2.00
N SER A 134 -1.69 0.34 -1.17
CA SER A 134 -3.11 0.00 -1.38
C SER A 134 -4.06 1.20 -1.38
N GLY A 135 -3.72 2.30 -0.72
CA GLY A 135 -4.56 3.49 -0.56
C GLY A 135 -3.88 4.79 -0.94
N GLY A 136 -2.55 4.86 -0.76
CA GLY A 136 -1.80 6.11 -0.77
C GLY A 136 -1.79 6.80 -2.13
N MET A 137 -2.23 8.06 -2.14
CA MET A 137 -2.05 9.00 -3.23
C MET A 137 -1.41 10.28 -2.72
N VAL A 138 -0.55 10.89 -3.51
CA VAL A 138 -0.05 12.24 -3.31
C VAL A 138 -0.70 13.18 -4.30
N LEU A 139 -0.99 14.39 -3.83
CA LEU A 139 -1.46 15.52 -4.64
C LEU A 139 -0.49 16.68 -4.42
N THR A 140 -0.07 17.32 -5.50
CA THR A 140 0.89 18.41 -5.45
C THR A 140 0.38 19.63 -6.24
N ASP A 141 0.78 20.80 -5.81
CA ASP A 141 0.49 22.07 -6.48
C ASP A 141 1.35 22.29 -7.75
N ARG A 142 2.48 21.57 -7.84
CA ARG A 142 3.40 21.54 -8.99
C ARG A 142 3.53 20.12 -9.52
N PRO A 143 4.08 19.92 -10.73
CA PRO A 143 4.26 18.57 -11.25
C PRO A 143 5.03 17.66 -10.29
N VAL A 144 4.47 16.49 -9.98
CA VAL A 144 5.09 15.49 -9.08
C VAL A 144 6.48 15.10 -9.57
N GLY A 145 6.67 15.02 -10.89
CA GLY A 145 7.96 14.68 -11.52
C GLY A 145 9.09 15.69 -11.29
N GLU A 146 8.79 16.90 -10.80
CA GLU A 146 9.80 17.86 -10.36
C GLU A 146 10.33 17.55 -8.95
N VAL A 147 9.60 16.73 -8.19
CA VAL A 147 9.94 16.38 -6.81
C VAL A 147 10.51 14.97 -6.73
N VAL A 148 9.87 14.01 -7.41
CA VAL A 148 10.20 12.60 -7.35
C VAL A 148 10.00 11.92 -8.71
N PRO A 149 10.85 10.94 -9.10
CA PRO A 149 10.61 10.15 -10.31
C PRO A 149 9.27 9.43 -10.25
N ILE A 150 8.56 9.43 -11.39
CA ILE A 150 7.27 8.77 -11.57
C ILE A 150 7.44 7.63 -12.57
N GLU A 151 6.76 6.51 -12.34
CA GLU A 151 6.64 5.41 -13.29
C GLU A 151 5.17 5.09 -13.59
N HIS A 152 4.94 4.44 -14.72
CA HIS A 152 3.62 3.88 -15.02
C HIS A 152 3.38 2.62 -14.18
N ALA A 153 2.23 2.57 -13.53
CA ALA A 153 1.82 1.38 -12.80
C ALA A 153 1.49 0.21 -13.75
N ARG A 154 1.51 -1.03 -13.22
CA ARG A 154 1.03 -2.19 -13.97
C ARG A 154 -0.46 -2.13 -14.29
N MET A 155 -1.25 -1.51 -13.40
CA MET A 155 -2.65 -1.21 -13.70
C MET A 155 -2.72 -0.03 -14.66
N ALA A 156 -3.61 -0.15 -15.64
CA ALA A 156 -3.83 0.90 -16.63
C ALA A 156 -4.24 2.22 -15.97
N ASN A 157 -3.84 3.32 -16.58
CA ASN A 157 -4.23 4.67 -16.18
C ASN A 157 -3.79 5.09 -14.77
N ARG A 158 -2.74 4.50 -14.22
CA ARG A 158 -2.16 4.87 -12.92
C ARG A 158 -0.69 5.20 -13.04
N THR A 159 -0.26 6.16 -12.24
CA THR A 159 1.15 6.54 -12.06
C THR A 159 1.56 6.31 -10.61
N VAL A 160 2.83 6.00 -10.38
CA VAL A 160 3.39 5.69 -9.06
C VAL A 160 4.66 6.49 -8.87
N ILE A 161 4.78 7.16 -7.73
CA ILE A 161 6.06 7.76 -7.33
C ILE A 161 7.03 6.66 -6.89
N GLN A 162 8.34 6.87 -7.08
CA GLN A 162 9.36 5.89 -6.69
C GLN A 162 9.76 6.00 -5.21
N TRP A 163 8.96 6.66 -4.39
CA TRP A 163 9.11 6.74 -2.94
C TRP A 163 7.99 5.96 -2.24
N ASP A 164 8.32 5.40 -1.09
CA ASP A 164 7.32 4.85 -0.18
C ASP A 164 6.69 5.94 0.69
N LYS A 165 5.80 5.53 1.61
CA LYS A 165 5.07 6.48 2.45
C LYS A 165 5.98 7.26 3.41
N ASP A 166 7.06 6.63 3.87
CA ASP A 166 7.96 7.23 4.86
C ASP A 166 8.86 8.26 4.17
N ASP A 167 9.37 7.96 2.97
CA ASP A 167 10.09 8.89 2.13
C ASP A 167 9.22 10.08 1.71
N ALA A 168 7.96 9.82 1.30
CA ALA A 168 7.02 10.86 0.92
C ALA A 168 6.71 11.82 2.10
N ALA A 169 6.51 11.28 3.29
CA ALA A 169 6.29 12.09 4.50
C ALA A 169 7.55 12.90 4.87
N TRP A 170 8.73 12.30 4.81
CA TRP A 170 10.00 12.98 5.08
C TRP A 170 10.24 14.16 4.14
N MET A 171 9.78 14.07 2.89
CA MET A 171 9.87 15.14 1.89
C MET A 171 8.71 16.15 1.96
N GLY A 172 7.84 16.04 2.96
CA GLY A 172 6.71 16.97 3.17
C GLY A 172 5.60 16.82 2.13
N LEU A 173 5.45 15.66 1.49
CA LEU A 173 4.33 15.38 0.59
C LEU A 173 3.10 14.96 1.39
N VAL A 174 2.01 15.71 1.24
CA VAL A 174 0.72 15.33 1.84
C VAL A 174 0.19 14.08 1.17
N LYS A 175 -0.04 13.05 1.97
CA LYS A 175 -0.56 11.76 1.53
C LYS A 175 -2.05 11.64 1.87
N PHE A 176 -2.81 11.16 0.92
CA PHE A 176 -4.21 10.80 1.06
C PHE A 176 -4.35 9.29 0.91
N ASP A 177 -4.84 8.61 1.93
CA ASP A 177 -5.13 7.18 1.85
C ASP A 177 -6.59 6.97 1.43
N LEU A 178 -6.80 6.60 0.17
CA LEU A 178 -8.10 6.28 -0.40
C LEU A 178 -8.37 4.78 -0.16
N LEU A 179 -8.94 4.45 0.99
CA LEU A 179 -9.09 3.06 1.44
C LEU A 179 -10.40 2.45 0.90
N GLY A 180 -10.31 1.27 0.30
CA GLY A 180 -11.48 0.49 -0.09
C GLY A 180 -11.87 -0.48 1.02
N LEU A 181 -13.01 -0.24 1.68
CA LEU A 181 -13.52 -1.07 2.76
C LEU A 181 -14.65 -1.98 2.28
N GLY A 182 -14.46 -3.30 2.40
CA GLY A 182 -15.50 -4.29 2.10
C GLY A 182 -16.75 -4.17 2.99
N MET A 183 -16.61 -3.62 4.20
CA MET A 183 -17.73 -3.32 5.08
C MET A 183 -18.67 -2.29 4.45
N LEU A 184 -18.15 -1.25 3.78
CA LEU A 184 -18.98 -0.25 3.11
C LEU A 184 -19.70 -0.84 1.90
N ALA A 185 -19.05 -1.73 1.13
CA ALA A 185 -19.71 -2.48 0.06
C ALA A 185 -20.84 -3.36 0.61
N ALA A 186 -20.60 -4.09 1.70
CA ALA A 186 -21.64 -4.91 2.34
C ALA A 186 -22.84 -4.07 2.81
N LEU A 187 -22.60 -2.89 3.38
CA LEU A 187 -23.66 -1.97 3.77
C LEU A 187 -24.44 -1.47 2.53
N GLN A 188 -23.75 -1.15 1.44
CA GLN A 188 -24.42 -0.75 0.19
C GLN A 188 -25.32 -1.86 -0.34
N TYR A 189 -24.85 -3.11 -0.37
CA TYR A 189 -25.69 -4.25 -0.75
C TYR A 189 -26.91 -4.42 0.15
N CYS A 190 -26.78 -4.22 1.46
CA CYS A 190 -27.93 -4.25 2.36
C CYS A 190 -28.96 -3.18 2.00
N PHE A 191 -28.53 -1.95 1.72
CA PHE A 191 -29.46 -0.89 1.30
C PHE A 191 -30.13 -1.20 -0.04
N ASP A 192 -29.40 -1.75 -1.00
CA ASP A 192 -29.95 -2.13 -2.29
C ASP A 192 -30.99 -3.23 -2.16
N HIS A 193 -30.77 -4.23 -1.30
CA HIS A 193 -31.75 -5.28 -1.01
C HIS A 193 -33.00 -4.79 -0.27
N ILE A 194 -32.91 -3.74 0.52
CA ILE A 194 -34.08 -3.18 1.24
C ILE A 194 -34.91 -2.26 0.32
N ARG A 195 -34.28 -1.67 -0.70
CA ARG A 195 -34.94 -0.75 -1.65
C ARG A 195 -35.69 -1.44 -2.80
N VAL A 196 -35.62 -2.76 -2.91
CA VAL A 196 -36.30 -3.55 -3.96
C VAL A 196 -37.78 -3.79 -3.63
#